data_757ca51d25cabc8eed67a1e634370aa8
#
_entry.id   757ca51d25cabc8eed67a1e634370aa8
#
_cell.length_a   1.000
_cell.length_b   1.000
_cell.length_c   1.000
_cell.angle_alpha   90.00
_cell.angle_beta   90.00
_cell.angle_gamma   90.00
#
_symmetry.space_group_name_H-M   'P 1'
#
loop_
_entity.id
_entity.type
_entity.pdbx_description
1 polymer ?
#
loop_
_entity_poly.entity_id
_entity_poly.type
_entity_poly.pdbx_seq_one_letter_code
_entity_poly.pdbx_strand_id
1 'polypeptide(L)'
;MALEIRQLHHHPEFTGHFIGEVSGVDLTRPLTPDEAAAIDAGMDKYAVLVFHGQNITDQQQIDFSKNFGDLELPDNKSNIIKPDQRRVRAEIADVSNLDKDHKPFQREDRRRFFNFGNQLWHSDSSFRVVPAKYSLLSARTVVSRGGNTEFADMRAAYD
;
A
#
# COMPACT_ATOMS: atom_id res chain seq x y z
N MET A 1 -0.76 -7.77 23.44
CA MET A 1 0.72 -7.83 23.23
C MET A 1 1.15 -6.42 22.88
N ALA A 2 2.37 -6.01 23.21
CA ALA A 2 2.91 -4.72 22.78
C ALA A 2 3.25 -4.78 21.28
N LEU A 3 3.12 -3.64 20.58
CA LEU A 3 3.56 -3.51 19.19
C LEU A 3 5.07 -3.76 19.12
N GLU A 4 5.49 -4.58 18.18
CA GLU A 4 6.89 -4.89 17.90
C GLU A 4 7.14 -4.85 16.40
N ILE A 5 8.30 -4.32 15.97
CA ILE A 5 8.72 -4.28 14.58
C ILE A 5 10.08 -4.96 14.47
N ARG A 6 10.15 -6.03 13.69
CA ARG A 6 11.36 -6.80 13.43
C ARG A 6 11.68 -6.81 11.95
N GLN A 7 12.94 -6.95 11.59
CA GLN A 7 13.32 -7.14 10.20
C GLN A 7 12.76 -8.46 9.66
N LEU A 8 12.03 -8.38 8.53
CA LEU A 8 11.36 -9.55 7.95
C LEU A 8 12.35 -10.53 7.31
N HIS A 9 13.34 -10.00 6.59
CA HIS A 9 14.37 -10.81 5.92
C HIS A 9 15.77 -10.31 6.23
N HIS A 10 16.71 -11.23 6.39
CA HIS A 10 18.14 -10.96 6.48
C HIS A 10 18.81 -11.46 5.20
N HIS A 11 19.37 -10.55 4.41
CA HIS A 11 20.25 -10.92 3.31
C HIS A 11 21.70 -10.87 3.79
N PRO A 12 22.53 -11.90 3.56
CA PRO A 12 23.90 -11.95 4.10
C PRO A 12 24.79 -10.78 3.67
N GLU A 13 24.54 -10.25 2.48
CA GLU A 13 25.33 -9.15 1.89
C GLU A 13 24.72 -7.76 2.14
N PHE A 14 23.53 -7.70 2.76
CA PHE A 14 22.83 -6.43 3.04
C PHE A 14 22.86 -6.13 4.54
N THR A 15 23.63 -5.13 4.93
CA THR A 15 23.78 -4.71 6.32
C THR A 15 22.74 -3.68 6.78
N GLY A 16 21.99 -3.11 5.84
CA GLY A 16 20.94 -2.13 6.12
C GLY A 16 19.65 -2.74 6.68
N HIS A 17 18.73 -1.87 7.08
CA HIS A 17 17.40 -2.26 7.52
C HIS A 17 16.40 -2.01 6.41
N PHE A 18 15.85 -3.06 5.83
CA PHE A 18 14.81 -2.99 4.82
C PHE A 18 13.75 -4.06 5.05
N ILE A 19 12.49 -3.69 4.94
CA ILE A 19 11.29 -4.47 5.22
C ILE A 19 11.20 -4.93 6.68
N GLY A 20 10.34 -4.26 7.46
CA GLY A 20 9.97 -4.63 8.82
C GLY A 20 8.63 -5.37 8.87
N GLU A 21 8.54 -6.40 9.70
CA GLU A 21 7.31 -7.09 10.07
C GLU A 21 6.76 -6.49 11.36
N VAL A 22 5.49 -6.06 11.33
CA VAL A 22 4.80 -5.48 12.49
C VAL A 22 3.90 -6.54 13.13
N SER A 23 4.04 -6.71 14.42
CA SER A 23 3.22 -7.61 15.23
C SER A 23 2.67 -6.90 16.47
N GLY A 24 1.68 -7.50 17.13
CA GLY A 24 1.08 -6.97 18.36
C GLY A 24 0.13 -5.79 18.16
N VAL A 25 -0.27 -5.47 16.92
CA VAL A 25 -1.25 -4.44 16.59
C VAL A 25 -2.47 -5.04 15.91
N ASP A 26 -3.63 -4.45 16.15
CA ASP A 26 -4.91 -4.78 15.51
C ASP A 26 -5.43 -3.54 14.79
N LEU A 27 -5.41 -3.56 13.46
CA LEU A 27 -5.84 -2.45 12.60
C LEU A 27 -7.37 -2.36 12.46
N THR A 28 -8.13 -3.25 13.08
CA THR A 28 -9.60 -3.15 13.12
C THR A 28 -10.08 -2.10 14.13
N ARG A 29 -9.21 -1.62 15.02
CA ARG A 29 -9.43 -0.56 16.00
C ARG A 29 -8.56 0.67 15.72
N PRO A 30 -8.94 1.85 16.23
CA PRO A 30 -8.06 3.02 16.18
C PRO A 30 -6.70 2.74 16.86
N LEU A 31 -5.63 3.25 16.27
CA LEU A 31 -4.31 3.22 16.89
C LEU A 31 -4.26 4.16 18.10
N THR A 32 -3.48 3.79 19.09
CA THR A 32 -3.05 4.75 20.11
C THR A 32 -1.98 5.69 19.53
N PRO A 33 -1.76 6.88 20.11
CA PRO A 33 -0.68 7.78 19.68
C PRO A 33 0.70 7.10 19.68
N ASP A 34 0.98 6.24 20.67
CA ASP A 34 2.24 5.52 20.79
C ASP A 34 2.40 4.47 19.69
N GLU A 35 1.32 3.76 19.32
CA GLU A 35 1.34 2.81 18.20
C GLU A 35 1.59 3.54 16.87
N ALA A 36 0.93 4.67 16.64
CA ALA A 36 1.14 5.47 15.44
C ALA A 36 2.58 5.98 15.34
N ALA A 37 3.12 6.51 16.44
CA ALA A 37 4.51 6.98 16.51
C ALA A 37 5.51 5.85 16.28
N ALA A 38 5.27 4.66 16.86
CA ALA A 38 6.12 3.49 16.64
C ALA A 38 6.11 3.02 15.19
N ILE A 39 4.96 3.04 14.51
CA ILE A 39 4.83 2.71 13.09
C ILE A 39 5.57 3.74 12.23
N ASP A 40 5.41 5.04 12.51
CA ASP A 40 6.10 6.11 11.79
C ASP A 40 7.63 5.96 11.89
N ALA A 41 8.15 5.75 13.10
CA ALA A 41 9.57 5.46 13.33
C ALA A 41 10.03 4.16 12.64
N GLY A 42 9.15 3.15 12.58
CA GLY A 42 9.40 1.92 11.86
C GLY A 42 9.53 2.14 10.34
N MET A 43 8.71 3.01 9.76
CA MET A 43 8.82 3.39 8.35
C MET A 43 10.13 4.09 8.04
N ASP A 44 10.59 5.01 8.91
CA ASP A 44 11.88 5.66 8.75
C ASP A 44 13.04 4.66 8.75
N LYS A 45 12.95 3.63 9.60
CA LYS A 45 13.99 2.59 9.71
C LYS A 45 13.96 1.60 8.55
N TYR A 46 12.79 1.06 8.23
CA TYR A 46 12.65 -0.10 7.34
C TYR A 46 12.16 0.25 5.93
N ALA A 47 11.65 1.46 5.70
CA ALA A 47 11.03 1.93 4.46
C ALA A 47 9.79 1.15 3.99
N VAL A 48 9.64 -0.12 4.35
CA VAL A 48 8.45 -0.94 4.10
C VAL A 48 8.07 -1.66 5.38
N LEU A 49 6.79 -1.63 5.74
CA LEU A 49 6.25 -2.38 6.86
C LEU A 49 5.17 -3.34 6.41
N VAL A 50 5.24 -4.57 6.87
CA VAL A 50 4.29 -5.64 6.56
C VAL A 50 3.48 -5.98 7.81
N PHE A 51 2.17 -5.97 7.66
CA PHE A 51 1.19 -6.30 8.69
C PHE A 51 0.44 -7.57 8.27
N HIS A 52 0.70 -8.69 8.94
CA HIS A 52 0.04 -9.96 8.61
C HIS A 52 -1.32 -10.08 9.30
N GLY A 53 -2.22 -10.82 8.65
CA GLY A 53 -3.49 -11.22 9.24
C GLY A 53 -4.50 -10.09 9.51
N GLN A 54 -4.32 -8.91 8.91
CA GLN A 54 -5.19 -7.76 9.10
C GLN A 54 -6.38 -7.80 8.15
N ASN A 55 -7.52 -8.30 8.63
CA ASN A 55 -8.76 -8.31 7.84
C ASN A 55 -9.56 -7.03 8.09
N ILE A 56 -9.13 -5.93 7.49
CA ILE A 56 -9.71 -4.60 7.67
C ILE A 56 -10.69 -4.24 6.56
N THR A 57 -11.71 -3.46 6.89
CA THR A 57 -12.63 -2.83 5.94
C THR A 57 -11.98 -1.62 5.27
N ASP A 58 -12.59 -1.11 4.20
CA ASP A 58 -12.17 0.14 3.55
C ASP A 58 -12.13 1.31 4.54
N GLN A 59 -13.14 1.42 5.42
CA GLN A 59 -13.16 2.49 6.41
C GLN A 59 -12.00 2.38 7.41
N GLN A 60 -11.70 1.18 7.88
CA GLN A 60 -10.58 0.96 8.80
C GLN A 60 -9.23 1.25 8.14
N GLN A 61 -9.06 0.93 6.85
CA GLN A 61 -7.86 1.31 6.09
C GLN A 61 -7.73 2.83 5.99
N ILE A 62 -8.81 3.54 5.70
CA ILE A 62 -8.87 5.00 5.65
C ILE A 62 -8.52 5.61 7.01
N ASP A 63 -9.11 5.11 8.09
CA ASP A 63 -8.89 5.62 9.44
C ASP A 63 -7.46 5.35 9.93
N PHE A 64 -6.91 4.19 9.60
CA PHE A 64 -5.50 3.89 9.81
C PHE A 64 -4.57 4.87 9.08
N SER A 65 -4.84 5.12 7.79
CA SER A 65 -4.03 6.01 6.96
C SER A 65 -3.97 7.44 7.50
N LYS A 66 -5.08 7.94 8.06
CA LYS A 66 -5.18 9.30 8.62
C LYS A 66 -4.27 9.56 9.84
N ASN A 67 -3.73 8.51 10.48
CA ASN A 67 -2.76 8.70 11.55
C ASN A 67 -1.42 9.28 11.05
N PHE A 68 -1.15 9.21 9.73
CA PHE A 68 0.13 9.58 9.14
C PHE A 68 0.05 10.83 8.24
N GLY A 69 -1.12 11.44 8.11
CA GLY A 69 -1.35 12.67 7.36
C GLY A 69 -2.66 12.68 6.57
N ASP A 70 -2.83 13.71 5.77
CA ASP A 70 -3.99 13.84 4.90
C ASP A 70 -3.96 12.81 3.78
N LEU A 71 -5.14 12.32 3.40
CA LEU A 71 -5.25 11.39 2.30
C LEU A 71 -5.01 12.08 0.95
N GLU A 72 -4.18 11.49 0.12
CA GLU A 72 -4.12 11.86 -1.28
C GLU A 72 -5.40 11.39 -1.98
N LEU A 73 -6.27 12.32 -2.32
CA LEU A 73 -7.49 11.99 -3.05
C LEU A 73 -7.20 11.83 -4.54
N PRO A 74 -7.93 10.92 -5.22
CA PRO A 74 -7.83 10.76 -6.66
C PRO A 74 -8.08 12.09 -7.38
N ASP A 75 -7.23 12.42 -8.34
CA ASP A 75 -7.48 13.57 -9.20
C ASP A 75 -8.76 13.28 -10.03
N ASN A 76 -9.78 14.12 -9.85
CA ASN A 76 -11.03 14.04 -10.63
C ASN A 76 -10.81 14.25 -12.14
N LYS A 77 -9.61 14.63 -12.55
CA LYS A 77 -9.21 14.75 -13.96
C LYS A 77 -8.79 13.42 -14.59
N SER A 78 -8.53 12.39 -13.79
CA SER A 78 -8.25 11.05 -14.30
C SER A 78 -9.56 10.38 -14.72
N ASN A 79 -9.84 10.36 -16.02
CA ASN A 79 -11.05 9.78 -16.63
C ASN A 79 -11.00 8.27 -16.84
N ILE A 80 -10.08 7.55 -16.17
CA ILE A 80 -9.88 6.11 -16.43
C ILE A 80 -10.94 5.28 -15.73
N ILE A 81 -11.30 5.61 -14.49
CA ILE A 81 -12.35 4.93 -13.73
C ILE A 81 -13.42 5.95 -13.34
N LYS A 82 -14.62 5.80 -13.88
CA LYS A 82 -15.76 6.64 -13.54
C LYS A 82 -16.29 6.28 -12.14
N PRO A 83 -16.95 7.23 -11.43
CA PRO A 83 -17.48 6.97 -10.09
C PRO A 83 -18.41 5.75 -9.99
N ASP A 84 -19.26 5.55 -11.01
CA ASP A 84 -20.21 4.42 -11.12
C ASP A 84 -19.54 3.07 -11.44
N GLN A 85 -18.24 3.07 -11.77
CA GLN A 85 -17.44 1.91 -12.09
C GLN A 85 -16.51 1.48 -10.94
N ARG A 86 -16.51 2.20 -9.82
CA ARG A 86 -15.68 1.89 -8.67
C ARG A 86 -16.21 0.69 -7.89
N ARG A 87 -15.30 -0.17 -7.45
CA ARG A 87 -15.58 -1.31 -6.56
C ARG A 87 -15.29 -0.97 -5.09
N VAL A 88 -14.42 -0.02 -4.87
CA VAL A 88 -13.99 0.44 -3.55
C VAL A 88 -14.37 1.91 -3.36
N ARG A 89 -14.22 2.40 -2.14
CA ARG A 89 -14.48 3.81 -1.80
C ARG A 89 -13.59 4.75 -2.61
N ALA A 90 -14.04 5.99 -2.77
CA ALA A 90 -13.36 7.00 -3.58
C ALA A 90 -11.94 7.33 -3.08
N GLU A 91 -11.72 7.16 -1.78
CA GLU A 91 -10.45 7.41 -1.10
C GLU A 91 -9.41 6.30 -1.32
N ILE A 92 -9.82 5.16 -1.90
CA ILE A 92 -8.97 3.99 -2.12
C ILE A 92 -8.76 3.77 -3.61
N ALA A 93 -7.53 3.57 -4.02
CA ALA A 93 -7.20 3.11 -5.37
C ALA A 93 -7.39 1.59 -5.47
N ASP A 94 -8.13 1.14 -6.49
CA ASP A 94 -8.33 -0.28 -6.75
C ASP A 94 -7.24 -0.81 -7.69
N VAL A 95 -6.30 -1.55 -7.14
CA VAL A 95 -5.25 -2.23 -7.91
C VAL A 95 -5.72 -3.65 -8.22
N SER A 96 -6.44 -3.81 -9.31
CA SER A 96 -6.99 -5.11 -9.72
C SER A 96 -7.19 -5.21 -11.23
N ASN A 97 -7.48 -6.41 -11.70
CA ASN A 97 -7.91 -6.67 -13.07
C ASN A 97 -9.43 -6.94 -13.19
N LEU A 98 -10.22 -6.51 -12.19
CA LEU A 98 -11.65 -6.79 -12.08
C LEU A 98 -12.49 -5.54 -12.32
N ASP A 99 -13.63 -5.72 -12.97
CA ASP A 99 -14.66 -4.70 -13.11
C ASP A 99 -15.55 -4.60 -11.83
N LYS A 100 -16.54 -3.70 -11.86
CA LYS A 100 -17.49 -3.50 -10.75
C LYS A 100 -18.32 -4.73 -10.39
N ASP A 101 -18.48 -5.67 -11.31
CA ASP A 101 -19.22 -6.92 -11.14
C ASP A 101 -18.28 -8.08 -10.75
N HIS A 102 -17.04 -7.77 -10.35
CA HIS A 102 -16.00 -8.72 -9.98
C HIS A 102 -15.58 -9.67 -11.12
N LYS A 103 -15.78 -9.26 -12.38
CA LYS A 103 -15.35 -10.02 -13.56
C LYS A 103 -14.02 -9.47 -14.09
N PRO A 104 -13.15 -10.34 -14.61
CA PRO A 104 -11.90 -9.88 -15.24
C PRO A 104 -12.17 -8.92 -16.40
N PHE A 105 -11.36 -7.85 -16.48
CA PHE A 105 -11.42 -6.93 -17.61
C PHE A 105 -11.24 -7.66 -18.92
N GLN A 106 -11.99 -7.23 -19.93
CA GLN A 106 -11.77 -7.68 -21.31
C GLN A 106 -10.36 -7.29 -21.79
N ARG A 107 -9.87 -8.01 -22.80
CA ARG A 107 -8.49 -7.82 -23.29
C ARG A 107 -8.21 -6.39 -23.73
N GLU A 108 -9.20 -5.74 -24.34
CA GLU A 108 -9.14 -4.40 -24.94
C GLU A 108 -9.51 -3.29 -23.94
N ASP A 109 -9.80 -3.61 -22.68
CA ASP A 109 -10.20 -2.62 -21.69
C ASP A 109 -9.02 -1.70 -21.33
N ARG A 110 -9.24 -0.39 -21.46
CA ARG A 110 -8.22 0.64 -21.18
C ARG A 110 -7.70 0.59 -19.74
N ARG A 111 -8.54 0.20 -18.78
CA ARG A 111 -8.16 0.04 -17.37
C ARG A 111 -7.10 -1.04 -17.20
N ARG A 112 -7.20 -2.12 -17.98
CA ARG A 112 -6.19 -3.18 -18.02
C ARG A 112 -4.83 -2.65 -18.49
N PHE A 113 -4.81 -1.86 -19.56
CA PHE A 113 -3.57 -1.26 -20.07
C PHE A 113 -2.96 -0.29 -19.06
N PHE A 114 -3.79 0.50 -18.39
CA PHE A 114 -3.32 1.39 -17.34
C PHE A 114 -2.65 0.62 -16.19
N ASN A 115 -3.25 -0.50 -15.76
CA ASN A 115 -2.70 -1.32 -14.69
C ASN A 115 -1.39 -2.01 -15.04
N PHE A 116 -1.02 -2.13 -16.33
CA PHE A 116 0.32 -2.61 -16.70
C PHE A 116 1.45 -1.65 -16.23
N GLY A 117 1.15 -0.37 -16.03
CA GLY A 117 2.10 0.57 -15.46
C GLY A 117 2.60 0.12 -14.08
N ASN A 118 1.76 -0.53 -13.28
CA ASN A 118 2.13 -1.04 -11.96
C ASN A 118 3.12 -2.22 -11.99
N GLN A 119 3.40 -2.78 -13.17
CA GLN A 119 4.42 -3.82 -13.35
C GLN A 119 5.83 -3.25 -13.60
N LEU A 120 5.93 -1.93 -13.79
CA LEU A 120 7.20 -1.24 -13.95
C LEU A 120 7.66 -0.70 -12.60
N TRP A 121 8.98 -0.70 -12.37
CA TRP A 121 9.56 -0.04 -11.20
C TRP A 121 9.20 1.45 -11.21
N HIS A 122 8.60 1.93 -10.15
CA HIS A 122 8.15 3.33 -10.00
C HIS A 122 8.11 3.74 -8.54
N SER A 123 8.03 5.03 -8.30
CA SER A 123 7.65 5.62 -7.02
C SER A 123 6.23 6.18 -7.13
N ASP A 124 5.39 5.89 -6.15
CA ASP A 124 4.04 6.45 -6.09
C ASP A 124 4.09 7.97 -5.87
N SER A 125 3.08 8.65 -6.41
CA SER A 125 2.84 10.10 -6.21
C SER A 125 3.99 11.04 -6.62
N SER A 126 5.04 10.54 -7.26
CA SER A 126 6.21 11.34 -7.68
C SER A 126 5.87 12.46 -8.68
N PHE A 127 4.71 12.40 -9.32
CA PHE A 127 4.17 13.41 -10.24
C PHE A 127 3.41 14.55 -9.52
N ARG A 128 3.22 14.47 -8.21
CA ARG A 128 2.55 15.49 -7.40
C ARG A 128 3.54 16.54 -6.92
N VAL A 129 3.07 17.79 -6.78
CA VAL A 129 3.87 18.88 -6.15
C VAL A 129 4.18 18.55 -4.69
N VAL A 130 3.19 17.99 -3.98
CA VAL A 130 3.36 17.42 -2.64
C VAL A 130 2.99 15.95 -2.75
N PRO A 131 3.97 15.05 -2.79
CA PRO A 131 3.72 13.62 -2.86
C PRO A 131 3.20 13.07 -1.53
N ALA A 132 2.51 11.92 -1.58
CA ALA A 132 2.13 11.22 -0.37
C ALA A 132 3.37 10.76 0.41
N LYS A 133 3.32 10.87 1.74
CA LYS A 133 4.39 10.38 2.63
C LYS A 133 4.50 8.86 2.57
N TYR A 134 3.37 8.17 2.56
CA TYR A 134 3.27 6.71 2.53
C TYR A 134 2.24 6.23 1.53
N SER A 135 2.49 5.08 0.92
CA SER A 135 1.52 4.30 0.17
C SER A 135 1.11 3.08 0.98
N LEU A 136 -0.20 2.84 1.12
CA LEU A 136 -0.73 1.72 1.90
C LEU A 136 -1.48 0.76 0.98
N LEU A 137 -1.03 -0.49 0.94
CA LEU A 137 -1.63 -1.53 0.12
C LEU A 137 -2.27 -2.59 1.02
N SER A 138 -3.55 -2.89 0.81
CA SER A 138 -4.27 -3.97 1.50
C SER A 138 -4.64 -5.08 0.52
N ALA A 139 -4.13 -6.29 0.74
CA ALA A 139 -4.45 -7.45 -0.08
C ALA A 139 -5.86 -7.97 0.24
N ARG A 140 -6.81 -7.74 -0.66
CA ARG A 140 -8.21 -8.21 -0.54
C ARG A 140 -8.41 -9.63 -1.11
N THR A 141 -7.62 -9.97 -2.10
CA THR A 141 -7.61 -11.29 -2.72
C THR A 141 -6.19 -11.71 -2.96
N VAL A 142 -5.80 -12.83 -2.42
CA VAL A 142 -4.47 -13.42 -2.61
C VAL A 142 -4.59 -14.54 -3.62
N VAL A 143 -3.82 -14.45 -4.71
CA VAL A 143 -3.76 -15.48 -5.74
C VAL A 143 -2.80 -16.60 -5.33
N SER A 144 -3.04 -17.83 -5.80
CA SER A 144 -2.22 -18.99 -5.46
C SER A 144 -0.83 -18.97 -6.14
N ARG A 145 -0.66 -18.18 -7.20
CA ARG A 145 0.59 -18.07 -7.96
C ARG A 145 0.72 -16.70 -8.63
N GLY A 146 1.88 -16.09 -8.50
CA GLY A 146 2.19 -14.76 -9.06
C GLY A 146 1.55 -13.62 -8.28
N GLY A 147 1.54 -12.42 -8.87
CA GLY A 147 0.98 -11.22 -8.24
C GLY A 147 1.82 -10.69 -7.07
N ASN A 148 3.10 -10.98 -7.04
CA ASN A 148 4.01 -10.47 -6.00
C ASN A 148 4.09 -8.94 -6.09
N THR A 149 4.18 -8.31 -4.92
CA THR A 149 4.62 -6.92 -4.81
C THR A 149 6.09 -6.93 -4.44
N GLU A 150 6.90 -6.25 -5.25
CA GLU A 150 8.35 -6.19 -5.09
C GLU A 150 8.77 -4.77 -4.73
N PHE A 151 9.78 -4.64 -3.87
CA PHE A 151 10.30 -3.36 -3.39
C PHE A 151 11.81 -3.29 -3.61
N ALA A 152 12.31 -2.10 -3.95
CA ALA A 152 13.74 -1.81 -4.05
C ALA A 152 14.10 -0.67 -3.09
N ASP A 153 15.14 -0.85 -2.30
CA ASP A 153 15.64 0.18 -1.39
C ASP A 153 16.51 1.19 -2.14
N MET A 154 15.92 2.34 -2.46
CA MET A 154 16.64 3.41 -3.16
C MET A 154 17.68 4.11 -2.27
N ARG A 155 17.64 3.95 -0.95
CA ARG A 155 18.70 4.43 -0.05
C ARG A 155 20.01 3.67 -0.32
N ALA A 156 19.91 2.34 -0.43
CA ALA A 156 21.06 1.49 -0.78
C ALA A 156 21.57 1.70 -2.22
N ALA A 157 20.72 2.19 -3.12
CA ALA A 157 21.12 2.51 -4.48
C ALA A 157 21.80 3.89 -4.60
N TYR A 158 21.58 4.78 -3.62
CA TYR A 158 22.19 6.12 -3.55
C TYR A 158 23.60 6.08 -2.92
N ASP A 159 23.84 5.20 -1.94
CA ASP A 159 25.12 4.99 -1.25
C ASP A 159 26.16 4.27 -2.17
#